data_3925e9ec17ba471a0c0617941935d009
#
_entry.id   3925e9ec17ba471a0c0617941935d009
#
_cell.length_a   1.000
_cell.length_b   1.000
_cell.length_c   1.000
_cell.angle_alpha   90.00
_cell.angle_beta   90.00
_cell.angle_gamma   90.00
#
_symmetry.space_group_name_H-M   'P 1'
#
loop_
_entity.id
_entity.type
_entity.pdbx_description
1 polymer ?
#
loop_
_entity_poly.entity_id
_entity_poly.type
_entity_poly.pdbx_seq_one_letter_code
_entity_poly.pdbx_strand_id
1 'polypeptide(L)'
;MSQVAPAAKNELGDRTKYDALMEVIRNRITTRAFDTNCVVPREHYDLILEAARHAPSGANAQPWHFIVITDQNLKNKIMEYFREEQVVRAKLKMKFPTPDYRGLATAPGFIVVASDFRWVKAFPVLNDGSELDKMYKENAERILLQSVAAATMSAHLAAAALGYNVWWVTAIGQEKAQKAMKPLLGIPDELSVLDIMCFGPPAKPPYKRWKKTLNEITNWNAFDRSHYMTDAQIDAWVAETRHKVMYRDAQNVD
;
A
#
# COMPACT_ATOMS: atom_id res chain seq x y z
N MET A 1 36.07 -13.30 13.79
CA MET A 1 35.22 -12.17 14.18
C MET A 1 35.65 -10.98 13.33
N SER A 2 34.89 -10.70 12.25
CA SER A 2 35.14 -9.55 11.37
C SER A 2 34.67 -8.29 12.11
N GLN A 3 35.60 -7.38 12.43
CA GLN A 3 35.28 -6.07 12.95
C GLN A 3 34.61 -5.27 11.84
N VAL A 4 33.31 -5.05 11.98
CA VAL A 4 32.60 -4.08 11.15
C VAL A 4 33.18 -2.71 11.50
N ALA A 5 33.80 -2.05 10.51
CA ALA A 5 34.29 -0.68 10.68
C ALA A 5 33.12 0.22 11.16
N PRO A 6 33.38 1.13 12.13
CA PRO A 6 32.33 2.05 12.57
C PRO A 6 31.83 2.86 11.38
N ALA A 7 30.50 2.84 11.17
CA ALA A 7 29.88 3.67 10.15
C ALA A 7 30.32 5.13 10.35
N ALA A 8 30.74 5.79 9.26
CA ALA A 8 31.06 7.21 9.28
C ALA A 8 29.89 7.96 9.95
N LYS A 9 30.23 8.88 10.88
CA LYS A 9 29.22 9.73 11.53
C LYS A 9 28.42 10.44 10.43
N ASN A 10 27.15 10.04 10.27
CA ASN A 10 26.26 10.75 9.38
C ASN A 10 26.12 12.17 9.93
N GLU A 11 26.52 13.17 9.15
CA GLU A 11 26.23 14.57 9.48
C GLU A 11 24.70 14.76 9.46
N LEU A 12 24.19 15.33 10.55
CA LEU A 12 22.76 15.67 10.61
C LEU A 12 22.47 16.71 9.53
N GLY A 13 21.34 16.51 8.80
CA GLY A 13 20.93 17.41 7.71
C GLY A 13 21.64 17.14 6.38
N ASP A 14 22.17 15.93 6.16
CA ASP A 14 22.73 15.52 4.86
C ASP A 14 21.68 15.65 3.74
N ARG A 15 21.81 16.71 2.96
CA ARG A 15 20.88 17.02 1.86
C ARG A 15 21.02 16.04 0.70
N THR A 16 22.20 15.48 0.46
CA THR A 16 22.43 14.55 -0.67
C THR A 16 21.59 13.29 -0.52
N LYS A 17 21.59 12.68 0.67
CA LYS A 17 20.76 11.51 0.97
C LYS A 17 19.28 11.84 0.96
N TYR A 18 18.91 12.99 1.51
CA TYR A 18 17.53 13.46 1.49
C TYR A 18 17.02 13.66 0.04
N ASP A 19 17.81 14.30 -0.82
CA ASP A 19 17.41 14.59 -2.19
C ASP A 19 17.30 13.30 -3.02
N ALA A 20 18.20 12.32 -2.82
CA ALA A 20 18.11 11.00 -3.43
C ALA A 20 16.84 10.24 -2.97
N LEU A 21 16.52 10.27 -1.68
CA LEU A 21 15.28 9.68 -1.16
C LEU A 21 14.05 10.38 -1.74
N MET A 22 14.06 11.72 -1.81
CA MET A 22 12.94 12.48 -2.38
C MET A 22 12.75 12.25 -3.87
N GLU A 23 13.81 11.98 -4.61
CA GLU A 23 13.72 11.53 -6.01
C GLU A 23 12.93 10.23 -6.11
N VAL A 24 13.28 9.22 -5.33
CA VAL A 24 12.56 7.94 -5.28
C VAL A 24 11.09 8.14 -4.90
N ILE A 25 10.83 8.93 -3.85
CA ILE A 25 9.46 9.22 -3.37
C ILE A 25 8.62 9.89 -4.47
N ARG A 26 9.18 10.85 -5.20
CA ARG A 26 8.49 11.56 -6.28
C ARG A 26 8.27 10.69 -7.51
N ASN A 27 9.20 9.77 -7.80
CA ASN A 27 9.12 8.84 -8.93
C ASN A 27 8.22 7.64 -8.64
N ARG A 28 7.87 7.37 -7.38
CA ARG A 28 6.89 6.36 -7.02
C ARG A 28 5.50 6.78 -7.49
N ILE A 29 5.13 6.38 -8.69
CA ILE A 29 3.85 6.74 -9.33
C ILE A 29 2.97 5.50 -9.46
N THR A 30 1.67 5.67 -9.21
CA THR A 30 0.68 4.60 -9.39
C THR A 30 0.33 4.46 -10.86
N THR A 31 0.53 3.24 -11.41
CA THR A 31 -0.01 2.84 -12.72
C THR A 31 -0.96 1.66 -12.56
N ARG A 32 -1.93 1.55 -13.47
CA ARG A 32 -2.91 0.44 -13.51
C ARG A 32 -2.88 -0.31 -14.84
N ALA A 33 -1.86 -0.06 -15.65
CA ALA A 33 -1.57 -0.78 -16.87
C ALA A 33 -0.05 -0.89 -17.02
N PHE A 34 0.45 -2.11 -17.12
CA PHE A 34 1.86 -2.41 -17.17
C PHE A 34 2.25 -2.91 -18.57
N ASP A 35 3.53 -2.74 -18.91
CA ASP A 35 4.10 -3.32 -20.13
C ASP A 35 4.22 -4.84 -19.95
N THR A 36 3.50 -5.57 -20.79
CA THR A 36 3.46 -7.05 -20.75
C THR A 36 4.72 -7.71 -21.28
N ASN A 37 5.60 -6.97 -21.96
CA ASN A 37 6.87 -7.47 -22.47
C ASN A 37 7.97 -7.50 -21.41
N CYS A 38 7.73 -6.89 -20.25
CA CYS A 38 8.70 -6.87 -19.17
C CYS A 38 8.64 -8.15 -18.35
N VAL A 39 9.81 -8.74 -18.12
CA VAL A 39 10.02 -9.78 -17.11
C VAL A 39 10.82 -9.16 -15.97
N VAL A 40 10.28 -9.21 -14.77
CA VAL A 40 11.00 -8.75 -13.58
C VAL A 40 11.93 -9.86 -13.11
N PRO A 41 13.25 -9.63 -13.00
CA PRO A 41 14.19 -10.61 -12.49
C PRO A 41 13.87 -11.00 -11.04
N ARG A 42 14.14 -12.25 -10.67
CA ARG A 42 13.95 -12.76 -9.31
C ARG A 42 14.67 -11.90 -8.27
N GLU A 43 15.87 -11.47 -8.57
CA GLU A 43 16.67 -10.59 -7.71
C GLU A 43 15.94 -9.31 -7.33
N HIS A 44 15.15 -8.71 -8.25
CA HIS A 44 14.40 -7.48 -7.95
C HIS A 44 13.26 -7.73 -6.95
N TYR A 45 12.63 -8.91 -6.99
CA TYR A 45 11.67 -9.30 -5.93
C TYR A 45 12.38 -9.41 -4.58
N ASP A 46 13.54 -10.04 -4.55
CA ASP A 46 14.31 -10.23 -3.33
C ASP A 46 14.75 -8.87 -2.73
N LEU A 47 15.21 -7.92 -3.55
CA LEU A 47 15.54 -6.55 -3.13
C LEU A 47 14.32 -5.79 -2.59
N ILE A 48 13.17 -5.91 -3.24
CA ILE A 48 11.93 -5.28 -2.82
C ILE A 48 11.46 -5.85 -1.48
N LEU A 49 11.51 -7.17 -1.33
CA LEU A 49 11.12 -7.85 -0.10
C LEU A 49 12.09 -7.57 1.05
N GLU A 50 13.39 -7.44 0.75
CA GLU A 50 14.38 -7.04 1.75
C GLU A 50 14.07 -5.65 2.30
N ALA A 51 13.71 -4.69 1.46
CA ALA A 51 13.28 -3.37 1.93
C ALA A 51 12.02 -3.43 2.80
N ALA A 52 11.05 -4.27 2.43
CA ALA A 52 9.84 -4.49 3.23
C ALA A 52 10.17 -5.06 4.62
N ARG A 53 11.10 -6.02 4.68
CA ARG A 53 11.55 -6.68 5.92
C ARG A 53 12.18 -5.70 6.91
N HIS A 54 12.77 -4.62 6.44
CA HIS A 54 13.39 -3.57 7.27
C HIS A 54 12.39 -2.54 7.82
N ALA A 55 11.10 -2.67 7.52
CA ALA A 55 10.11 -1.77 8.08
C ALA A 55 9.98 -1.92 9.61
N PRO A 56 9.69 -0.84 10.34
CA PRO A 56 9.41 -0.94 11.77
C PRO A 56 8.08 -1.65 12.01
N SER A 57 7.99 -2.37 13.12
CA SER A 57 6.73 -2.97 13.58
C SER A 57 6.54 -2.82 15.08
N GLY A 58 5.30 -2.64 15.52
CA GLY A 58 4.96 -2.60 16.93
C GLY A 58 5.40 -3.89 17.63
N ALA A 59 6.00 -3.76 18.81
CA ALA A 59 6.58 -4.86 19.58
C ALA A 59 7.58 -5.74 18.77
N ASN A 60 8.13 -5.23 17.68
CA ASN A 60 8.93 -5.99 16.71
C ASN A 60 8.25 -7.29 16.24
N ALA A 61 6.92 -7.27 16.15
CA ALA A 61 6.11 -8.45 15.87
C ALA A 61 6.25 -8.96 14.43
N GLN A 62 6.60 -8.10 13.47
CA GLN A 62 6.81 -8.44 12.06
C GLN A 62 5.68 -9.32 11.48
N PRO A 63 4.41 -8.86 11.55
CA PRO A 63 3.24 -9.71 11.33
C PRO A 63 2.96 -10.02 9.87
N TRP A 64 3.78 -9.59 8.97
CA TRP A 64 3.61 -9.68 7.52
C TRP A 64 4.08 -11.01 6.94
N HIS A 65 3.36 -11.45 5.91
CA HIS A 65 3.76 -12.52 5.00
C HIS A 65 3.61 -12.02 3.56
N PHE A 66 4.55 -12.37 2.71
CA PHE A 66 4.59 -11.94 1.31
C PHE A 66 4.50 -13.15 0.39
N ILE A 67 3.50 -13.17 -0.48
CA ILE A 67 3.30 -14.21 -1.47
C ILE A 67 3.57 -13.60 -2.86
N VAL A 68 4.68 -14.00 -3.49
CA VAL A 68 5.04 -13.53 -4.82
C VAL A 68 4.28 -14.32 -5.87
N ILE A 69 3.57 -13.64 -6.75
CA ILE A 69 2.76 -14.22 -7.82
C ILE A 69 3.34 -13.81 -9.17
N THR A 70 3.93 -14.76 -9.87
CA THR A 70 4.46 -14.61 -11.24
C THR A 70 3.74 -15.51 -12.25
N ASP A 71 3.05 -16.56 -11.77
CA ASP A 71 2.27 -17.45 -12.62
C ASP A 71 1.10 -16.72 -13.29
N GLN A 72 1.05 -16.75 -14.61
CA GLN A 72 0.06 -16.00 -15.40
C GLN A 72 -1.38 -16.52 -15.17
N ASN A 73 -1.55 -17.83 -15.00
CA ASN A 73 -2.88 -18.40 -14.78
C ASN A 73 -3.43 -17.95 -13.42
N LEU A 74 -2.56 -17.93 -12.41
CA LEU A 74 -2.93 -17.45 -11.08
C LEU A 74 -3.24 -15.94 -11.08
N LYS A 75 -2.43 -15.13 -11.77
CA LYS A 75 -2.72 -13.70 -11.98
C LYS A 75 -4.08 -13.49 -12.65
N ASN A 76 -4.39 -14.27 -13.68
CA ASN A 76 -5.65 -14.18 -14.40
C ASN A 76 -6.85 -14.53 -13.49
N LYS A 77 -6.75 -15.58 -12.66
CA LYS A 77 -7.79 -15.95 -11.70
C LYS A 77 -8.05 -14.85 -10.67
N ILE A 78 -6.99 -14.25 -10.14
CA ILE A 78 -7.11 -13.13 -9.20
C ILE A 78 -7.75 -11.92 -9.88
N MET A 79 -7.31 -11.56 -11.09
CA MET A 79 -7.88 -10.46 -11.86
C MET A 79 -9.37 -10.69 -12.17
N GLU A 80 -9.76 -11.91 -12.55
CA GLU A 80 -11.15 -12.23 -12.88
C GLU A 80 -12.08 -12.02 -11.69
N TYR A 81 -11.68 -12.42 -10.49
CA TYR A 81 -12.42 -12.11 -9.27
C TYR A 81 -12.72 -10.59 -9.16
N PHE A 82 -11.71 -9.75 -9.35
CA PHE A 82 -11.90 -8.30 -9.27
C PHE A 82 -12.74 -7.73 -10.41
N ARG A 83 -12.69 -8.33 -11.60
CA ARG A 83 -13.57 -7.95 -12.72
C ARG A 83 -15.03 -8.28 -12.43
N GLU A 84 -15.31 -9.45 -11.88
CA GLU A 84 -16.67 -9.82 -11.46
C GLU A 84 -17.20 -8.83 -10.43
N GLU A 85 -16.41 -8.49 -9.42
CA GLU A 85 -16.76 -7.45 -8.45
C GLU A 85 -16.99 -6.08 -9.11
N GLN A 86 -16.21 -5.71 -10.11
CA GLN A 86 -16.41 -4.47 -10.86
C GLN A 86 -17.74 -4.46 -11.61
N VAL A 87 -18.13 -5.57 -12.23
CA VAL A 87 -19.42 -5.72 -12.91
C VAL A 87 -20.58 -5.59 -11.92
N VAL A 88 -20.48 -6.22 -10.75
CA VAL A 88 -21.48 -6.10 -9.68
C VAL A 88 -21.61 -4.63 -9.23
N ARG A 89 -20.49 -3.98 -8.97
CA ARG A 89 -20.45 -2.57 -8.50
C ARG A 89 -20.94 -1.58 -9.55
N ALA A 90 -20.73 -1.86 -10.84
CA ALA A 90 -21.24 -1.01 -11.92
C ALA A 90 -22.78 -0.94 -11.94
N LYS A 91 -23.46 -1.98 -11.44
CA LYS A 91 -24.92 -2.00 -11.28
C LYS A 91 -25.40 -1.20 -10.05
N LEU A 92 -24.51 -0.94 -9.10
CA LEU A 92 -24.79 -0.10 -7.94
C LEU A 92 -24.57 1.36 -8.37
N LYS A 93 -25.50 2.24 -8.04
CA LYS A 93 -25.36 3.69 -8.31
C LYS A 93 -24.30 4.31 -7.39
N MET A 94 -23.08 3.82 -7.49
CA MET A 94 -21.96 4.33 -6.70
C MET A 94 -21.48 5.68 -7.26
N LYS A 95 -21.27 6.64 -6.37
CA LYS A 95 -20.71 7.97 -6.71
C LYS A 95 -19.24 7.91 -7.16
N PHE A 96 -18.63 6.74 -7.18
CA PHE A 96 -17.22 6.54 -7.46
C PHE A 96 -16.99 5.35 -8.39
N PRO A 97 -16.37 5.54 -9.56
CA PRO A 97 -16.03 4.43 -10.45
C PRO A 97 -14.94 3.56 -9.83
N THR A 98 -15.10 2.26 -9.98
CA THR A 98 -14.07 1.30 -9.58
C THR A 98 -12.85 1.40 -10.50
N PRO A 99 -11.62 1.17 -9.98
CA PRO A 99 -10.43 1.04 -10.82
C PRO A 99 -10.59 -0.07 -11.86
N ASP A 100 -9.90 0.09 -12.98
CA ASP A 100 -9.78 -1.00 -13.96
C ASP A 100 -8.79 -2.07 -13.44
N TYR A 101 -9.31 -3.21 -13.05
CA TYR A 101 -8.51 -4.30 -12.48
C TYR A 101 -7.78 -5.16 -13.52
N ARG A 102 -7.96 -4.91 -14.84
CA ARG A 102 -7.19 -5.60 -15.89
C ARG A 102 -5.68 -5.41 -15.72
N GLY A 103 -5.27 -4.34 -15.05
CA GLY A 103 -3.88 -4.11 -14.68
C GLY A 103 -3.24 -5.22 -13.84
N LEU A 104 -4.02 -5.99 -13.08
CA LEU A 104 -3.52 -7.15 -12.35
C LEU A 104 -2.98 -8.24 -13.30
N ALA A 105 -3.65 -8.48 -14.43
CA ALA A 105 -3.18 -9.45 -15.42
C ALA A 105 -2.00 -8.95 -16.25
N THR A 106 -1.87 -7.62 -16.43
CA THR A 106 -0.77 -7.02 -17.22
C THR A 106 0.50 -6.81 -16.39
N ALA A 107 0.41 -6.79 -15.06
CA ALA A 107 1.61 -6.69 -14.22
C ALA A 107 2.55 -7.87 -14.48
N PRO A 108 3.86 -7.63 -14.65
CA PRO A 108 4.85 -8.71 -14.81
C PRO A 108 4.79 -9.74 -13.68
N GLY A 109 4.52 -9.25 -12.47
CA GLY A 109 4.20 -10.02 -11.29
C GLY A 109 3.69 -9.09 -10.19
N PHE A 110 3.24 -9.65 -9.08
CA PHE A 110 2.85 -8.86 -7.93
C PHE A 110 3.06 -9.63 -6.62
N ILE A 111 3.01 -8.93 -5.52
CA ILE A 111 3.15 -9.47 -4.18
C ILE A 111 1.82 -9.31 -3.46
N VAL A 112 1.26 -10.42 -2.99
CA VAL A 112 0.12 -10.43 -2.07
C VAL A 112 0.66 -10.30 -0.66
N VAL A 113 0.14 -9.35 0.11
CA VAL A 113 0.56 -9.07 1.48
C VAL A 113 -0.52 -9.57 2.43
N ALA A 114 -0.13 -10.48 3.30
CA ALA A 114 -0.98 -11.01 4.36
C ALA A 114 -0.40 -10.66 5.74
N SER A 115 -1.24 -10.63 6.75
CA SER A 115 -0.87 -10.34 8.13
C SER A 115 -1.41 -11.41 9.08
N ASP A 116 -0.60 -11.73 10.09
CA ASP A 116 -1.00 -12.55 11.23
C ASP A 116 -1.35 -11.64 12.42
N PHE A 117 -2.63 -11.34 12.59
CA PHE A 117 -3.10 -10.53 13.72
C PHE A 117 -3.07 -11.26 15.08
N ARG A 118 -2.75 -12.55 15.13
CA ARG A 118 -2.51 -13.25 16.41
C ARG A 118 -1.33 -12.69 17.18
N TRP A 119 -0.45 -11.93 16.50
CA TRP A 119 0.65 -11.19 17.10
C TRP A 119 0.21 -10.06 18.06
N VAL A 120 -1.10 -9.80 18.20
CA VAL A 120 -1.62 -8.97 19.31
C VAL A 120 -1.16 -9.50 20.68
N LYS A 121 -0.84 -10.78 20.76
CA LYS A 121 -0.28 -11.41 21.97
C LYS A 121 1.11 -10.92 22.36
N ALA A 122 1.84 -10.26 21.45
CA ALA A 122 3.13 -9.63 21.73
C ALA A 122 3.00 -8.27 22.45
N PHE A 123 1.78 -7.76 22.56
CA PHE A 123 1.48 -6.50 23.23
C PHE A 123 1.00 -6.74 24.67
N PRO A 124 1.01 -5.72 25.54
CA PRO A 124 0.50 -5.84 26.91
C PRO A 124 -1.04 -5.91 26.90
N VAL A 125 -1.58 -7.10 26.56
CA VAL A 125 -3.01 -7.41 26.61
C VAL A 125 -3.32 -8.22 27.87
N LEU A 126 -4.52 -8.02 28.44
CA LEU A 126 -4.88 -8.63 29.72
C LEU A 126 -5.36 -10.07 29.58
N ASN A 127 -5.99 -10.40 28.45
CA ASN A 127 -6.58 -11.72 28.15
C ASN A 127 -7.67 -12.19 29.14
N ASP A 128 -8.34 -11.25 29.80
CA ASP A 128 -9.42 -11.50 30.78
C ASP A 128 -10.83 -11.26 30.21
N GLY A 129 -10.94 -10.80 28.96
CA GLY A 129 -12.21 -10.50 28.30
C GLY A 129 -12.90 -9.23 28.76
N SER A 130 -12.26 -8.43 29.63
CA SER A 130 -12.77 -7.13 30.08
C SER A 130 -12.85 -6.10 28.95
N GLU A 131 -13.58 -5.02 29.18
CA GLU A 131 -13.62 -3.88 28.24
C GLU A 131 -12.22 -3.25 28.05
N LEU A 132 -11.40 -3.28 29.10
CA LEU A 132 -10.01 -2.81 29.02
C LEU A 132 -9.16 -3.73 28.13
N ASP A 133 -9.33 -5.04 28.25
CA ASP A 133 -8.67 -6.04 27.38
C ASP A 133 -9.04 -5.81 25.90
N LYS A 134 -10.32 -5.60 25.62
CA LYS A 134 -10.79 -5.31 24.25
C LYS A 134 -10.12 -4.04 23.70
N MET A 135 -10.11 -2.96 24.48
CA MET A 135 -9.48 -1.70 24.09
C MET A 135 -7.98 -1.87 23.77
N TYR A 136 -7.24 -2.62 24.57
CA TYR A 136 -5.82 -2.89 24.31
C TYR A 136 -5.62 -3.75 23.07
N LYS A 137 -6.46 -4.78 22.85
CA LYS A 137 -6.41 -5.62 21.65
C LYS A 137 -6.71 -4.82 20.38
N GLU A 138 -7.75 -4.00 20.38
CA GLU A 138 -8.08 -3.12 19.24
C GLU A 138 -6.93 -2.18 18.89
N ASN A 139 -6.28 -1.60 19.91
CA ASN A 139 -5.12 -0.74 19.68
C ASN A 139 -3.93 -1.52 19.13
N ALA A 140 -3.67 -2.73 19.64
CA ALA A 140 -2.62 -3.61 19.13
C ALA A 140 -2.87 -4.01 17.66
N GLU A 141 -4.11 -4.33 17.28
CA GLU A 141 -4.47 -4.61 15.89
C GLU A 141 -4.22 -3.41 14.95
N ARG A 142 -4.57 -2.19 15.41
CA ARG A 142 -4.25 -0.96 14.64
C ARG A 142 -2.74 -0.78 14.45
N ILE A 143 -1.94 -1.05 15.47
CA ILE A 143 -0.47 -0.98 15.39
C ILE A 143 0.06 -2.04 14.43
N LEU A 144 -0.45 -3.26 14.46
CA LEU A 144 -0.07 -4.32 13.51
C LEU A 144 -0.42 -3.93 12.08
N LEU A 145 -1.61 -3.37 11.83
CA LEU A 145 -2.01 -2.88 10.52
C LEU A 145 -1.09 -1.76 10.01
N GLN A 146 -0.73 -0.81 10.87
CA GLN A 146 0.23 0.25 10.55
C GLN A 146 1.61 -0.33 10.22
N SER A 147 2.03 -1.37 10.93
CA SER A 147 3.30 -2.07 10.69
C SER A 147 3.32 -2.69 9.29
N VAL A 148 2.25 -3.38 8.89
CA VAL A 148 2.15 -3.96 7.54
C VAL A 148 2.12 -2.86 6.48
N ALA A 149 1.41 -1.77 6.71
CA ALA A 149 1.39 -0.62 5.79
C ALA A 149 2.78 0.01 5.61
N ALA A 150 3.58 0.08 6.68
CA ALA A 150 4.97 0.54 6.61
C ALA A 150 5.82 -0.41 5.76
N ALA A 151 5.69 -1.73 5.93
CA ALA A 151 6.39 -2.72 5.12
C ALA A 151 5.98 -2.64 3.64
N THR A 152 4.68 -2.55 3.35
CA THR A 152 4.16 -2.36 1.99
C THR A 152 4.71 -1.08 1.37
N MET A 153 4.75 0.04 2.11
CA MET A 153 5.30 1.30 1.58
C MET A 153 6.81 1.21 1.33
N SER A 154 7.57 0.53 2.20
CA SER A 154 9.00 0.29 1.98
C SER A 154 9.25 -0.50 0.69
N ALA A 155 8.44 -1.55 0.44
CA ALA A 155 8.47 -2.30 -0.81
C ALA A 155 8.16 -1.42 -2.04
N HIS A 156 7.16 -0.53 -1.94
CA HIS A 156 6.82 0.41 -3.00
C HIS A 156 7.95 1.38 -3.33
N LEU A 157 8.67 1.87 -2.33
CA LEU A 157 9.82 2.76 -2.53
C LEU A 157 10.99 2.00 -3.15
N ALA A 158 11.26 0.77 -2.72
CA ALA A 158 12.30 -0.07 -3.33
C ALA A 158 11.99 -0.37 -4.79
N ALA A 159 10.74 -0.71 -5.13
CA ALA A 159 10.33 -0.89 -6.51
C ALA A 159 10.51 0.39 -7.34
N ALA A 160 10.18 1.56 -6.78
CA ALA A 160 10.39 2.85 -7.44
C ALA A 160 11.89 3.17 -7.62
N ALA A 161 12.74 2.84 -6.65
CA ALA A 161 14.19 2.98 -6.76
C ALA A 161 14.78 2.10 -7.87
N LEU A 162 14.18 0.93 -8.13
CA LEU A 162 14.52 0.05 -9.24
C LEU A 162 13.92 0.50 -10.59
N GLY A 163 13.23 1.64 -10.63
CA GLY A 163 12.65 2.22 -11.85
C GLY A 163 11.24 1.71 -12.20
N TYR A 164 10.60 0.95 -11.32
CA TYR A 164 9.25 0.44 -11.54
C TYR A 164 8.18 1.44 -11.08
N ASN A 165 7.08 1.48 -11.83
CA ASN A 165 5.83 2.03 -11.34
C ASN A 165 5.09 0.99 -10.50
N VAL A 166 4.22 1.45 -9.62
CA VAL A 166 3.56 0.59 -8.63
C VAL A 166 2.05 0.75 -8.64
N TRP A 167 1.33 -0.24 -8.13
CA TRP A 167 -0.09 -0.14 -7.82
C TRP A 167 -0.39 -0.85 -6.50
N TRP A 168 -0.92 -0.11 -5.56
CA TRP A 168 -1.39 -0.61 -4.27
C TRP A 168 -2.88 -0.93 -4.36
N VAL A 169 -3.24 -2.21 -4.32
CA VAL A 169 -4.63 -2.69 -4.40
C VAL A 169 -5.08 -3.11 -3.02
N THR A 170 -5.92 -2.31 -2.39
CA THR A 170 -6.44 -2.54 -1.03
C THR A 170 -7.79 -3.25 -1.01
N ALA A 171 -8.47 -3.35 -2.16
CA ALA A 171 -9.80 -3.97 -2.26
C ALA A 171 -9.80 -5.48 -1.93
N ILE A 172 -8.65 -6.12 -1.89
CA ILE A 172 -8.47 -7.53 -1.48
C ILE A 172 -8.76 -7.74 0.01
N GLY A 173 -8.68 -6.69 0.84
CA GLY A 173 -8.96 -6.77 2.28
C GLY A 173 -10.43 -7.00 2.65
N GLN A 174 -11.35 -6.95 1.68
CA GLN A 174 -12.78 -7.19 1.95
C GLN A 174 -13.06 -8.67 2.24
N GLU A 175 -14.00 -8.96 3.13
CA GLU A 175 -14.35 -10.33 3.55
C GLU A 175 -14.61 -11.30 2.38
N LYS A 176 -15.34 -10.85 1.37
CA LYS A 176 -15.61 -11.65 0.17
C LYS A 176 -14.32 -11.97 -0.59
N ALA A 177 -13.38 -11.03 -0.66
CA ALA A 177 -12.08 -11.25 -1.26
C ALA A 177 -11.24 -12.23 -0.44
N GLN A 178 -11.28 -12.14 0.89
CA GLN A 178 -10.62 -13.11 1.78
C GLN A 178 -11.06 -14.53 1.47
N LYS A 179 -12.39 -14.76 1.41
CA LYS A 179 -12.98 -16.08 1.12
C LYS A 179 -12.58 -16.65 -0.25
N ALA A 180 -12.35 -15.78 -1.24
CA ALA A 180 -11.92 -16.22 -2.57
C ALA A 180 -10.40 -16.42 -2.66
N MET A 181 -9.60 -15.54 -2.06
CA MET A 181 -8.15 -15.55 -2.22
C MET A 181 -7.44 -16.55 -1.31
N LYS A 182 -7.89 -16.75 -0.08
CA LYS A 182 -7.23 -17.68 0.84
C LYS A 182 -7.12 -19.10 0.29
N PRO A 183 -8.20 -19.77 -0.15
CA PRO A 183 -8.07 -21.10 -0.73
C PRO A 183 -7.31 -21.12 -2.05
N LEU A 184 -7.44 -20.06 -2.87
CA LEU A 184 -6.72 -19.95 -4.14
C LEU A 184 -5.19 -19.89 -3.95
N LEU A 185 -4.74 -19.26 -2.88
CA LEU A 185 -3.33 -19.01 -2.57
C LEU A 185 -2.77 -19.92 -1.47
N GLY A 186 -3.57 -20.82 -0.92
CA GLY A 186 -3.17 -21.69 0.19
C GLY A 186 -2.89 -20.91 1.49
N ILE A 187 -3.54 -19.77 1.69
CA ILE A 187 -3.35 -18.92 2.87
C ILE A 187 -4.20 -19.45 4.02
N PRO A 188 -3.62 -19.71 5.22
CA PRO A 188 -4.36 -20.13 6.40
C PRO A 188 -5.49 -19.17 6.77
N ASP A 189 -6.57 -19.69 7.35
CA ASP A 189 -7.73 -18.89 7.73
C ASP A 189 -7.44 -17.83 8.78
N GLU A 190 -6.44 -18.05 9.61
CA GLU A 190 -5.99 -17.13 10.65
C GLU A 190 -5.28 -15.90 10.13
N LEU A 191 -4.74 -15.94 8.90
CA LEU A 191 -4.12 -14.80 8.28
C LEU A 191 -5.15 -13.92 7.56
N SER A 192 -4.93 -12.63 7.55
CA SER A 192 -5.72 -11.67 6.79
C SER A 192 -4.96 -11.19 5.57
N VAL A 193 -5.53 -11.32 4.37
CA VAL A 193 -4.96 -10.72 3.15
C VAL A 193 -5.30 -9.23 3.17
N LEU A 194 -4.31 -8.36 3.07
CA LEU A 194 -4.49 -6.92 3.20
C LEU A 194 -4.35 -6.19 1.87
N ASP A 195 -3.30 -6.51 1.10
CA ASP A 195 -2.91 -5.75 -0.07
C ASP A 195 -2.45 -6.66 -1.21
N ILE A 196 -2.56 -6.14 -2.45
CA ILE A 196 -1.75 -6.59 -3.56
C ILE A 196 -0.87 -5.43 -3.98
N MET A 197 0.43 -5.65 -4.03
CA MET A 197 1.40 -4.73 -4.60
C MET A 197 1.79 -5.18 -5.99
N CYS A 198 1.30 -4.49 -7.03
CA CYS A 198 1.77 -4.68 -8.40
C CYS A 198 2.92 -3.73 -8.70
N PHE A 199 3.87 -4.15 -9.54
CA PHE A 199 4.95 -3.29 -10.01
C PHE A 199 5.47 -3.74 -11.37
N GLY A 200 6.01 -2.78 -12.12
CA GLY A 200 6.54 -2.97 -13.47
C GLY A 200 6.63 -1.66 -14.24
N PRO A 201 7.20 -1.67 -15.44
CA PRO A 201 7.15 -0.53 -16.33
C PRO A 201 5.70 -0.20 -16.71
N PRO A 202 5.34 1.09 -16.83
CA PRO A 202 3.99 1.47 -17.21
C PRO A 202 3.78 1.27 -18.72
N ALA A 203 2.60 0.74 -19.13
CA ALA A 203 2.23 0.63 -20.53
C ALA A 203 1.96 1.99 -21.20
N LYS A 204 1.74 3.04 -20.42
CA LYS A 204 1.52 4.42 -20.86
C LYS A 204 2.24 5.37 -19.92
N PRO A 205 2.68 6.55 -20.41
CA PRO A 205 3.32 7.54 -19.53
C PRO A 205 2.47 7.80 -18.29
N PRO A 206 3.07 7.75 -17.10
CA PRO A 206 2.37 8.06 -15.86
C PRO A 206 2.04 9.56 -15.80
N TYR A 207 1.11 9.94 -14.97
CA TYR A 207 0.75 11.33 -14.73
C TYR A 207 0.89 11.69 -13.26
N LYS A 208 1.24 12.94 -13.00
CA LYS A 208 1.35 13.48 -11.64
C LYS A 208 -0.03 13.44 -10.95
N ARG A 209 0.00 13.20 -9.66
CA ARG A 209 -1.19 13.26 -8.81
C ARG A 209 -1.20 14.56 -8.02
N TRP A 210 -2.37 15.16 -7.91
CA TRP A 210 -2.59 16.28 -7.01
C TRP A 210 -2.22 15.89 -5.56
N LYS A 211 -1.70 16.84 -4.84
CA LYS A 211 -1.39 16.72 -3.41
C LYS A 211 -1.77 18.02 -2.72
N LYS A 212 -2.27 17.90 -1.51
CA LYS A 212 -2.38 19.06 -0.63
C LYS A 212 -1.00 19.70 -0.43
N THR A 213 -0.98 21.01 -0.25
CA THR A 213 0.24 21.72 0.14
C THR A 213 0.65 21.35 1.56
N LEU A 214 1.92 21.56 1.89
CA LEU A 214 2.39 21.31 3.27
C LEU A 214 1.63 22.18 4.28
N ASN A 215 1.29 23.42 3.92
CA ASN A 215 0.56 24.31 4.80
C ASN A 215 -0.85 23.80 5.15
N GLU A 216 -1.53 23.14 4.23
CA GLU A 216 -2.86 22.57 4.46
C GLU A 216 -2.87 21.36 5.41
N ILE A 217 -1.73 20.73 5.64
CA ILE A 217 -1.63 19.48 6.41
C ILE A 217 -0.68 19.57 7.60
N THR A 218 -0.02 20.71 7.81
CA THR A 218 0.97 20.88 8.87
C THR A 218 0.46 21.82 9.95
N ASN A 219 0.51 21.36 11.19
CA ASN A 219 0.14 22.13 12.38
C ASN A 219 1.31 22.12 13.35
N TRP A 220 1.63 23.28 13.95
CA TRP A 220 2.73 23.43 14.90
C TRP A 220 2.20 23.55 16.32
N ASN A 221 2.67 22.67 17.22
CA ASN A 221 2.31 22.61 18.64
C ASN A 221 0.83 22.29 18.94
N ALA A 222 -0.12 22.80 18.15
CA ALA A 222 -1.54 22.54 18.29
C ALA A 222 -2.21 22.48 16.93
N PHE A 223 -3.38 21.85 16.85
CA PHE A 223 -4.17 21.78 15.62
C PHE A 223 -4.74 23.17 15.29
N ASP A 224 -4.46 23.68 14.11
CA ASP A 224 -5.07 24.90 13.58
C ASP A 224 -6.45 24.59 12.98
N ARG A 225 -7.49 25.14 13.60
CA ARG A 225 -8.87 24.91 13.18
C ARG A 225 -9.18 25.41 11.77
N SER A 226 -8.38 26.29 11.19
CA SER A 226 -8.52 26.70 9.78
C SER A 226 -8.26 25.56 8.80
N HIS A 227 -7.53 24.52 9.21
CA HIS A 227 -7.28 23.31 8.42
C HIS A 227 -8.40 22.26 8.56
N TYR A 228 -9.34 22.47 9.48
CA TYR A 228 -10.45 21.55 9.68
C TYR A 228 -11.53 21.78 8.63
N MET A 229 -11.92 20.71 7.98
CA MET A 229 -13.06 20.72 7.07
C MET A 229 -14.28 20.10 7.77
N THR A 230 -15.39 20.81 7.76
CA THR A 230 -16.68 20.27 8.19
C THR A 230 -17.16 19.20 7.21
N ASP A 231 -18.13 18.37 7.62
CA ASP A 231 -18.73 17.34 6.75
C ASP A 231 -19.27 17.97 5.46
N ALA A 232 -19.95 19.12 5.56
CA ALA A 232 -20.47 19.84 4.39
C ALA A 232 -19.36 20.30 3.42
N GLN A 233 -18.22 20.74 3.95
CA GLN A 233 -17.05 21.10 3.12
C GLN A 233 -16.41 19.86 2.48
N ILE A 234 -16.36 18.74 3.19
CA ILE A 234 -15.88 17.47 2.62
C ILE A 234 -16.83 17.01 1.50
N ASP A 235 -18.14 17.07 1.72
CA ASP A 235 -19.14 16.70 0.71
C ASP A 235 -19.04 17.59 -0.53
N ALA A 236 -18.89 18.91 -0.36
CA ALA A 236 -18.69 19.85 -1.45
C ALA A 236 -17.40 19.52 -2.23
N TRP A 237 -16.29 19.30 -1.53
CA TRP A 237 -15.03 18.91 -2.16
C TRP A 237 -15.15 17.60 -2.95
N VAL A 238 -15.84 16.60 -2.38
CA VAL A 238 -16.09 15.32 -3.05
C VAL A 238 -16.91 15.49 -4.32
N ALA A 239 -17.94 16.35 -4.28
CA ALA A 239 -18.79 16.61 -5.43
C ALA A 239 -18.10 17.40 -6.54
N GLU A 240 -17.30 18.42 -6.20
CA GLU A 240 -16.80 19.42 -7.13
C GLU A 240 -15.34 19.22 -7.54
N THR A 241 -14.52 18.65 -6.66
CA THR A 241 -13.07 18.61 -6.82
C THR A 241 -12.52 17.21 -7.03
N ARG A 242 -13.03 16.20 -6.32
CA ARG A 242 -12.45 14.85 -6.33
C ARG A 242 -12.25 14.27 -7.73
N HIS A 243 -13.21 14.42 -8.63
CA HIS A 243 -13.10 13.88 -9.99
C HIS A 243 -11.97 14.54 -10.79
N LYS A 244 -11.73 15.84 -10.58
CA LYS A 244 -10.67 16.61 -11.25
C LYS A 244 -9.27 16.14 -10.83
N VAL A 245 -9.09 15.76 -9.56
CA VAL A 245 -7.78 15.36 -9.01
C VAL A 245 -7.47 13.87 -9.11
N MET A 246 -8.48 13.04 -9.39
CA MET A 246 -8.32 11.59 -9.43
C MET A 246 -8.17 11.01 -10.83
N TYR A 247 -8.58 11.73 -11.87
CA TYR A 247 -8.58 11.24 -13.25
C TYR A 247 -7.51 11.92 -14.10
N ARG A 248 -7.17 11.26 -15.22
CA ARG A 248 -6.12 11.72 -16.14
C ARG A 248 -6.44 13.09 -16.75
N ASP A 249 -7.71 13.37 -16.97
CA ASP A 249 -8.17 14.63 -17.56
C ASP A 249 -8.10 15.83 -16.59
N ALA A 250 -7.75 15.56 -15.34
CA ALA A 250 -7.57 16.57 -14.29
C ALA A 250 -6.12 17.10 -14.20
N GLN A 251 -5.31 16.91 -15.24
CA GLN A 251 -3.86 17.23 -15.20
C GLN A 251 -3.53 18.71 -15.14
N ASN A 252 -4.50 19.59 -15.36
CA ASN A 252 -4.31 21.04 -15.40
C ASN A 252 -4.74 21.73 -14.10
N VAL A 253 -4.83 21.01 -13.01
CA VAL A 253 -5.07 21.58 -11.68
C VAL A 253 -3.71 21.69 -10.99
N ASP A 254 -2.98 22.75 -11.32
CA ASP A 254 -1.84 23.22 -10.54
C ASP A 254 -2.34 24.01 -9.33
#